data_e9c9aaf7aee50b94c2f87c1baf55e80e
#
_entry.id   e9c9aaf7aee50b94c2f87c1baf55e80e
#
_cell.length_a   1.000
_cell.length_b   1.000
_cell.length_c   1.000
_cell.angle_alpha   90.00
_cell.angle_beta   90.00
_cell.angle_gamma   90.00
#
_symmetry.space_group_name_H-M   'P 1'
#
loop_
_entity.id
_entity.type
_entity.pdbx_description
1 polymer ?
#
loop_
_entity_poly.entity_id
_entity_poly.type
_entity_poly.pdbx_seq_one_letter_code
_entity_poly.pdbx_strand_id
1 'polypeptide(L)'
;MIPQFEAEETAALLTPAAAADALADVLRAGLDPEACPQRSAIPVPGGGELLLMPAAAGAYAGVKIAGVAPGNPALGLPRITGSYLLLDGPTLRPLALFDGAALTALRTPAVSALALRHLAPAGRALRLVLFGAGPQAYGHLEAVRAVRELAQAVIVGRDPVAAGKLAERARALGVPARTGTPADVVGADLVLCCTTAREPLFDGRLVAPGATVVAVGSHEPDARETDTALVRRAAVYVESRAAALREAGDLLVPEAEGAIGPGHISGTLADLVTGRMPAAGPPSCPQLFKSVGMAWEDLAVAVAMYRAAGGTTARGISAT
;
A
#
# COMPACT_ATOMS: atom_id res chain seq x y z
N MET A 1 26.64 5.38 -18.23
CA MET A 1 26.32 4.83 -16.88
C MET A 1 24.89 5.30 -16.59
N ILE A 2 24.02 4.42 -16.08
CA ILE A 2 22.66 4.80 -15.68
C ILE A 2 22.71 5.44 -14.28
N PRO A 3 21.86 6.45 -13.98
CA PRO A 3 21.75 7.01 -12.65
C PRO A 3 21.28 5.94 -11.66
N GLN A 4 21.86 5.96 -10.46
CA GLN A 4 21.50 5.11 -9.33
C GLN A 4 21.11 6.01 -8.20
N PHE A 5 19.97 5.72 -7.57
CA PHE A 5 19.42 6.46 -6.45
C PHE A 5 19.40 5.54 -5.23
N GLU A 6 20.24 5.86 -4.28
CA GLU A 6 20.30 5.16 -2.98
C GLU A 6 19.06 5.48 -2.14
N ALA A 7 18.90 4.83 -0.98
CA ALA A 7 17.69 4.88 -0.19
C ALA A 7 17.25 6.32 0.18
N GLU A 8 18.18 7.16 0.65
CA GLU A 8 17.88 8.54 1.04
C GLU A 8 17.50 9.40 -0.17
N GLU A 9 18.23 9.26 -1.29
CA GLU A 9 17.94 9.96 -2.53
C GLU A 9 16.58 9.54 -3.07
N THR A 10 16.30 8.22 -3.13
CA THR A 10 15.02 7.67 -3.57
C THR A 10 13.87 8.24 -2.74
N ALA A 11 14.00 8.25 -1.41
CA ALA A 11 12.98 8.76 -0.51
C ALA A 11 12.74 10.28 -0.65
N ALA A 12 13.76 11.05 -1.09
CA ALA A 12 13.67 12.49 -1.23
C ALA A 12 13.05 12.96 -2.55
N LEU A 13 12.95 12.08 -3.58
CA LEU A 13 12.49 12.46 -4.91
C LEU A 13 11.03 12.86 -5.00
N LEU A 14 10.17 12.27 -4.15
CA LEU A 14 8.73 12.55 -4.16
C LEU A 14 8.15 12.64 -2.74
N THR A 15 7.18 13.53 -2.58
CA THR A 15 6.31 13.51 -1.40
C THR A 15 5.27 12.40 -1.50
N PRO A 16 4.69 11.92 -0.38
CA PRO A 16 3.60 10.94 -0.41
C PRO A 16 2.39 11.40 -1.23
N ALA A 17 2.08 12.71 -1.23
CA ALA A 17 0.99 13.27 -2.02
C ALA A 17 1.28 13.16 -3.52
N ALA A 18 2.49 13.55 -3.96
CA ALA A 18 2.91 13.44 -5.35
C ALA A 18 2.98 11.99 -5.85
N ALA A 19 3.38 11.06 -4.99
CA ALA A 19 3.33 9.63 -5.31
C ALA A 19 1.89 9.14 -5.50
N ALA A 20 0.94 9.57 -4.65
CA ALA A 20 -0.47 9.26 -4.82
C ALA A 20 -1.07 9.88 -6.09
N ASP A 21 -0.63 11.09 -6.47
CA ASP A 21 -1.04 11.72 -7.74
C ASP A 21 -0.52 10.93 -8.94
N ALA A 22 0.74 10.49 -8.92
CA ALA A 22 1.32 9.67 -9.98
C ALA A 22 0.57 8.34 -10.18
N LEU A 23 0.15 7.69 -9.09
CA LEU A 23 -0.69 6.49 -9.14
C LEU A 23 -2.07 6.79 -9.76
N ALA A 24 -2.70 7.89 -9.36
CA ALA A 24 -3.99 8.29 -9.90
C ALA A 24 -3.90 8.60 -11.41
N ASP A 25 -2.83 9.24 -11.84
CA ASP A 25 -2.65 9.66 -13.24
C ASP A 25 -2.51 8.46 -14.19
N VAL A 26 -1.77 7.41 -13.80
CA VAL A 26 -1.66 6.21 -14.64
C VAL A 26 -2.98 5.44 -14.73
N LEU A 27 -3.78 5.41 -13.65
CA LEU A 27 -5.11 4.81 -13.67
C LEU A 27 -6.08 5.60 -14.57
N ARG A 28 -6.06 6.94 -14.50
CA ARG A 28 -6.84 7.82 -15.38
C ARG A 28 -6.40 7.74 -16.83
N ALA A 29 -5.12 7.48 -17.08
CA ALA A 29 -4.59 7.25 -18.42
C ALA A 29 -4.96 5.88 -19.00
N GLY A 30 -5.69 5.05 -18.25
CA GLY A 30 -6.25 3.78 -18.73
C GLY A 30 -5.40 2.55 -18.42
N LEU A 31 -4.42 2.65 -17.49
CA LEU A 31 -3.78 1.44 -16.98
C LEU A 31 -4.83 0.54 -16.34
N ASP A 32 -4.85 -0.73 -16.77
CA ASP A 32 -5.71 -1.76 -16.19
C ASP A 32 -4.91 -2.63 -15.21
N PRO A 33 -5.14 -2.52 -13.89
CA PRO A 33 -4.49 -3.38 -12.91
C PRO A 33 -4.76 -4.87 -13.08
N GLU A 34 -5.90 -5.25 -13.69
CA GLU A 34 -6.25 -6.66 -13.93
C GLU A 34 -5.37 -7.30 -15.01
N ALA A 35 -4.84 -6.50 -15.94
CA ALA A 35 -3.92 -6.95 -16.99
C ALA A 35 -2.45 -7.00 -16.53
N CYS A 36 -2.13 -6.56 -15.31
CA CYS A 36 -0.75 -6.53 -14.83
C CYS A 36 -0.21 -7.95 -14.59
N PRO A 37 1.04 -8.24 -14.96
CA PRO A 37 1.67 -9.53 -14.68
C PRO A 37 1.66 -9.85 -13.19
N GLN A 38 1.48 -11.13 -12.88
CA GLN A 38 1.65 -11.63 -11.52
C GLN A 38 3.13 -11.53 -11.11
N ARG A 39 3.34 -11.28 -9.81
CA ARG A 39 4.69 -11.45 -9.23
C ARG A 39 5.13 -12.91 -9.32
N SER A 40 6.39 -13.12 -9.60
CA SER A 40 7.02 -14.43 -9.46
C SER A 40 7.74 -14.50 -8.13
N ALA A 41 7.48 -15.56 -7.36
CA ALA A 41 8.18 -15.86 -6.12
C ALA A 41 9.08 -17.06 -6.34
N ILE A 42 10.37 -16.92 -6.09
CA ILE A 42 11.37 -17.96 -6.28
C ILE A 42 11.95 -18.29 -4.90
N PRO A 43 11.66 -19.48 -4.34
CA PRO A 43 12.28 -19.90 -3.08
C PRO A 43 13.80 -19.96 -3.21
N VAL A 44 14.51 -19.47 -2.19
CA VAL A 44 15.97 -19.54 -2.16
C VAL A 44 16.46 -20.42 -1.01
N PRO A 45 17.61 -21.10 -1.17
CA PRO A 45 18.22 -21.88 -0.08
C PRO A 45 18.44 -20.99 1.14
N GLY A 46 18.06 -21.48 2.32
CA GLY A 46 18.16 -20.72 3.58
C GLY A 46 16.86 -20.09 4.07
N GLY A 47 15.74 -20.29 3.35
CA GLY A 47 14.40 -19.96 3.83
C GLY A 47 13.95 -18.53 3.54
N GLY A 48 14.32 -18.00 2.40
CA GLY A 48 13.81 -16.73 1.87
C GLY A 48 13.20 -16.88 0.48
N GLU A 49 12.76 -15.75 -0.09
CA GLU A 49 12.19 -15.68 -1.43
C GLU A 49 12.78 -14.52 -2.22
N LEU A 50 13.00 -14.75 -3.51
CA LEU A 50 13.26 -13.71 -4.49
C LEU A 50 11.97 -13.41 -5.24
N LEU A 51 11.49 -12.18 -5.11
CA LEU A 51 10.29 -11.70 -5.80
C LEU A 51 10.66 -10.90 -7.03
N LEU A 52 10.07 -11.24 -8.18
CA LEU A 52 10.16 -10.48 -9.41
C LEU A 52 8.80 -9.86 -9.72
N MET A 53 8.76 -8.54 -9.83
CA MET A 53 7.53 -7.77 -10.03
C MET A 53 7.67 -6.87 -11.26
N PRO A 54 7.51 -7.42 -12.49
CA PRO A 54 7.60 -6.65 -13.72
C PRO A 54 6.30 -5.88 -14.00
N ALA A 55 6.43 -4.71 -14.63
CA ALA A 55 5.31 -3.95 -15.17
C ALA A 55 5.73 -3.16 -16.41
N ALA A 56 4.76 -2.87 -17.29
CA ALA A 56 4.94 -1.98 -18.41
C ALA A 56 3.69 -1.12 -18.59
N ALA A 57 3.88 0.19 -18.80
CA ALA A 57 2.79 1.12 -19.07
C ALA A 57 3.30 2.35 -19.82
N GLY A 58 2.55 2.78 -20.84
CA GLY A 58 2.91 3.93 -21.66
C GLY A 58 4.29 3.77 -22.29
N ALA A 59 5.19 4.72 -22.03
CA ALA A 59 6.53 4.75 -22.59
C ALA A 59 7.59 4.11 -21.67
N TYR A 60 7.19 3.34 -20.66
CA TYR A 60 8.10 2.79 -19.66
C TYR A 60 7.81 1.33 -19.37
N ALA A 61 8.86 0.61 -19.01
CA ALA A 61 8.79 -0.69 -18.38
C ALA A 61 9.71 -0.72 -17.15
N GLY A 62 9.53 -1.69 -16.29
CA GLY A 62 10.43 -1.83 -15.16
C GLY A 62 10.19 -3.12 -14.39
N VAL A 63 11.12 -3.41 -13.48
CA VAL A 63 11.01 -4.60 -12.63
C VAL A 63 11.57 -4.29 -11.25
N LYS A 64 10.78 -4.63 -10.22
CA LYS A 64 11.30 -4.73 -8.86
C LYS A 64 11.85 -6.13 -8.63
N ILE A 65 13.07 -6.20 -8.17
CA ILE A 65 13.72 -7.41 -7.68
C ILE A 65 13.82 -7.24 -6.17
N ALA A 66 13.05 -8.02 -5.41
CA ALA A 66 13.02 -7.91 -3.95
C ALA A 66 13.36 -9.24 -3.31
N GLY A 67 14.27 -9.22 -2.34
CA GLY A 67 14.57 -10.35 -1.48
C GLY A 67 13.77 -10.25 -0.18
N VAL A 68 13.04 -11.29 0.16
CA VAL A 68 12.37 -11.45 1.45
C VAL A 68 13.12 -12.51 2.24
N ALA A 69 13.80 -12.08 3.30
CA ALA A 69 14.62 -12.96 4.12
C ALA A 69 14.14 -12.90 5.58
N PRO A 70 13.24 -13.80 6.01
CA PRO A 70 12.65 -13.77 7.36
C PRO A 70 13.65 -13.85 8.50
N GLY A 71 14.81 -14.47 8.29
CA GLY A 71 15.88 -14.61 9.26
C GLY A 71 16.78 -13.36 9.45
N ASN A 72 16.74 -12.42 8.52
CA ASN A 72 17.61 -11.24 8.53
C ASN A 72 17.51 -10.37 9.80
N PRO A 73 16.32 -10.14 10.41
CA PRO A 73 16.24 -9.35 11.64
C PRO A 73 17.08 -9.90 12.80
N ALA A 74 17.23 -11.22 12.90
CA ALA A 74 18.10 -11.84 13.91
C ALA A 74 19.60 -11.56 13.68
N LEU A 75 19.97 -11.16 12.46
CA LEU A 75 21.32 -10.78 12.06
C LEU A 75 21.52 -9.25 12.05
N GLY A 76 20.51 -8.46 12.47
CA GLY A 76 20.54 -7.01 12.39
C GLY A 76 20.37 -6.46 10.97
N LEU A 77 19.92 -7.28 10.03
CA LEU A 77 19.69 -6.90 8.63
C LEU A 77 18.20 -6.68 8.34
N PRO A 78 17.85 -5.86 7.33
CA PRO A 78 16.47 -5.69 6.91
C PRO A 78 15.83 -7.01 6.42
N ARG A 79 14.58 -7.26 6.81
CA ARG A 79 13.82 -8.42 6.33
C ARG A 79 13.58 -8.36 4.81
N ILE A 80 13.42 -7.16 4.26
CA ILE A 80 13.16 -6.92 2.84
C ILE A 80 14.25 -6.00 2.31
N THR A 81 14.86 -6.42 1.21
CA THR A 81 15.82 -5.64 0.43
C THR A 81 15.43 -5.70 -1.04
N GLY A 82 15.98 -4.85 -1.88
CA GLY A 82 15.72 -4.95 -3.31
C GLY A 82 16.12 -3.72 -4.09
N SER A 83 15.99 -3.86 -5.40
CA SER A 83 16.24 -2.79 -6.36
C SER A 83 15.10 -2.70 -7.36
N TYR A 84 14.86 -1.52 -7.90
CA TYR A 84 13.94 -1.28 -8.99
C TYR A 84 14.69 -0.78 -10.22
N LEU A 85 14.62 -1.54 -11.32
CA LEU A 85 15.18 -1.16 -12.62
C LEU A 85 14.09 -0.55 -13.48
N LEU A 86 14.25 0.74 -13.84
CA LEU A 86 13.39 1.43 -14.79
C LEU A 86 14.00 1.35 -16.20
N LEU A 87 13.16 1.09 -17.19
CA LEU A 87 13.52 0.91 -18.60
C LEU A 87 12.68 1.84 -19.48
N ASP A 88 13.29 2.29 -20.57
CA ASP A 88 12.57 2.91 -21.69
C ASP A 88 11.73 1.83 -22.40
N GLY A 89 10.42 2.05 -22.51
CA GLY A 89 9.50 1.04 -23.05
C GLY A 89 9.83 0.57 -24.47
N PRO A 90 9.99 1.50 -25.43
CA PRO A 90 10.25 1.14 -26.82
C PRO A 90 11.59 0.43 -27.05
N THR A 91 12.63 0.79 -26.34
CA THR A 91 14.00 0.31 -26.59
C THR A 91 14.50 -0.68 -25.55
N LEU A 92 13.82 -0.79 -24.43
CA LEU A 92 14.20 -1.55 -23.23
C LEU A 92 15.58 -1.15 -22.67
N ARG A 93 16.07 0.03 -23.01
CA ARG A 93 17.31 0.55 -22.42
C ARG A 93 17.10 0.89 -20.95
N PRO A 94 18.04 0.53 -20.07
CA PRO A 94 18.00 0.95 -18.68
C PRO A 94 18.05 2.49 -18.57
N LEU A 95 17.15 3.06 -17.77
CA LEU A 95 17.03 4.49 -17.51
C LEU A 95 17.53 4.87 -16.12
N ALA A 96 17.17 4.09 -15.11
CA ALA A 96 17.55 4.36 -13.73
C ALA A 96 17.48 3.08 -12.88
N LEU A 97 18.23 3.07 -11.79
CA LEU A 97 18.15 2.07 -10.72
C LEU A 97 17.83 2.80 -9.42
N PHE A 98 16.77 2.35 -8.71
CA PHE A 98 16.34 2.89 -7.42
C PHE A 98 16.49 1.85 -6.32
N ASP A 99 16.70 2.29 -5.08
CA ASP A 99 16.53 1.43 -3.91
C ASP A 99 15.08 0.95 -3.83
N GLY A 100 14.89 -0.37 -3.92
CA GLY A 100 13.56 -0.97 -3.99
C GLY A 100 12.82 -0.95 -2.64
N ALA A 101 13.54 -0.91 -1.53
CA ALA A 101 12.93 -0.82 -0.19
C ALA A 101 12.39 0.60 0.03
N ALA A 102 13.15 1.65 -0.31
CA ALA A 102 12.73 3.04 -0.23
C ALA A 102 11.54 3.31 -1.17
N LEU A 103 11.61 2.82 -2.41
CA LEU A 103 10.46 2.88 -3.34
C LEU A 103 9.21 2.23 -2.74
N THR A 104 9.33 1.04 -2.15
CA THR A 104 8.21 0.34 -1.51
C THR A 104 7.69 1.11 -0.29
N ALA A 105 8.59 1.70 0.51
CA ALA A 105 8.21 2.50 1.67
C ALA A 105 7.41 3.76 1.29
N LEU A 106 7.59 4.29 0.09
CA LEU A 106 6.82 5.42 -0.43
C LEU A 106 5.55 4.99 -1.16
N ARG A 107 5.61 3.99 -2.10
CA ARG A 107 4.47 3.67 -2.96
C ARG A 107 3.33 2.99 -2.20
N THR A 108 3.63 2.15 -1.19
CA THR A 108 2.58 1.44 -0.45
C THR A 108 1.69 2.39 0.36
N PRO A 109 2.25 3.34 1.15
CA PRO A 109 1.45 4.37 1.78
C PRO A 109 0.74 5.29 0.77
N ALA A 110 1.34 5.55 -0.40
CA ALA A 110 0.72 6.37 -1.43
C ALA A 110 -0.53 5.72 -2.04
N VAL A 111 -0.53 4.39 -2.25
CA VAL A 111 -1.73 3.62 -2.66
C VAL A 111 -2.84 3.76 -1.62
N SER A 112 -2.50 3.59 -0.34
CA SER A 112 -3.46 3.76 0.76
C SER A 112 -4.01 5.20 0.82
N ALA A 113 -3.15 6.21 0.68
CA ALA A 113 -3.55 7.60 0.64
C ALA A 113 -4.48 7.90 -0.55
N LEU A 114 -4.20 7.32 -1.72
CA LEU A 114 -5.07 7.44 -2.89
C LEU A 114 -6.44 6.82 -2.62
N ALA A 115 -6.50 5.61 -2.07
CA ALA A 115 -7.77 4.99 -1.67
C ALA A 115 -8.54 5.86 -0.67
N LEU A 116 -7.85 6.42 0.33
CA LEU A 116 -8.45 7.29 1.35
C LEU A 116 -8.99 8.61 0.80
N ARG A 117 -8.48 9.13 -0.32
CA ARG A 117 -9.07 10.30 -1.01
C ARG A 117 -10.51 10.04 -1.45
N HIS A 118 -10.86 8.78 -1.70
CA HIS A 118 -12.18 8.37 -2.17
C HIS A 118 -13.05 7.76 -1.07
N LEU A 119 -12.45 7.03 -0.13
CA LEU A 119 -13.17 6.22 0.84
C LEU A 119 -13.30 6.87 2.22
N ALA A 120 -12.31 7.66 2.67
CA ALA A 120 -12.35 8.23 4.00
C ALA A 120 -13.33 9.39 4.13
N PRO A 121 -14.00 9.55 5.28
CA PRO A 121 -14.89 10.69 5.53
C PRO A 121 -14.22 12.02 5.22
N ALA A 122 -14.95 12.93 4.58
CA ALA A 122 -14.47 14.25 4.20
C ALA A 122 -15.06 15.34 5.13
N GLY A 123 -14.45 16.54 5.08
CA GLY A 123 -14.99 17.75 5.74
C GLY A 123 -14.76 17.82 7.25
N ARG A 124 -14.00 16.91 7.83
CA ARG A 124 -13.62 16.95 9.26
C ARG A 124 -12.29 16.23 9.51
N ALA A 125 -11.65 16.57 10.62
CA ALA A 125 -10.49 15.84 11.11
C ALA A 125 -10.87 14.43 11.62
N LEU A 126 -10.04 13.43 11.31
CA LEU A 126 -10.33 12.01 11.57
C LEU A 126 -9.62 11.47 12.81
N ARG A 127 -10.25 10.54 13.49
CA ARG A 127 -9.65 9.73 14.54
C ARG A 127 -9.04 8.47 13.92
N LEU A 128 -7.71 8.38 13.97
CA LEU A 128 -6.94 7.28 13.43
C LEU A 128 -6.60 6.25 14.51
N VAL A 129 -6.78 4.97 14.20
CA VAL A 129 -6.13 3.86 14.90
C VAL A 129 -5.18 3.16 13.93
N LEU A 130 -3.90 3.10 14.29
CA LEU A 130 -2.84 2.54 13.45
C LEU A 130 -2.23 1.32 14.12
N PHE A 131 -2.43 0.16 13.53
CA PHE A 131 -1.84 -1.11 13.94
C PHE A 131 -0.48 -1.30 13.25
N GLY A 132 0.55 -1.52 14.05
CA GLY A 132 1.95 -1.64 13.62
C GLY A 132 2.78 -0.43 14.03
N ALA A 133 4.10 -0.65 14.15
CA ALA A 133 5.07 0.39 14.47
C ALA A 133 6.38 0.20 13.68
N GLY A 134 6.30 -0.48 12.53
CA GLY A 134 7.38 -0.67 11.58
C GLY A 134 7.43 0.42 10.51
N PRO A 135 8.35 0.31 9.54
CA PRO A 135 8.55 1.31 8.47
C PRO A 135 7.25 1.65 7.71
N GLN A 136 6.41 0.67 7.44
CA GLN A 136 5.12 0.91 6.77
C GLN A 136 4.19 1.79 7.60
N ALA A 137 4.14 1.59 8.92
CA ALA A 137 3.30 2.41 9.79
C ALA A 137 3.74 3.87 9.82
N TYR A 138 5.06 4.15 9.82
CA TYR A 138 5.60 5.50 9.70
C TYR A 138 5.21 6.15 8.37
N GLY A 139 5.42 5.46 7.25
CA GLY A 139 5.05 5.97 5.93
C GLY A 139 3.56 6.23 5.79
N HIS A 140 2.70 5.34 6.33
CA HIS A 140 1.25 5.51 6.29
C HIS A 140 0.78 6.71 7.14
N LEU A 141 1.36 6.94 8.31
CA LEU A 141 1.05 8.13 9.11
C LEU A 141 1.30 9.41 8.31
N GLU A 142 2.44 9.50 7.62
CA GLU A 142 2.80 10.67 6.82
C GLU A 142 1.92 10.81 5.58
N ALA A 143 1.64 9.69 4.88
CA ALA A 143 0.82 9.70 3.68
C ALA A 143 -0.64 10.05 3.96
N VAL A 144 -1.21 9.54 5.06
CA VAL A 144 -2.57 9.90 5.48
C VAL A 144 -2.67 11.39 5.80
N ARG A 145 -1.71 11.95 6.55
CA ARG A 145 -1.66 13.39 6.85
C ARG A 145 -1.57 14.27 5.60
N ALA A 146 -0.97 13.75 4.54
CA ALA A 146 -0.87 14.49 3.28
C ALA A 146 -2.23 14.61 2.55
N VAL A 147 -3.21 13.78 2.88
CA VAL A 147 -4.51 13.73 2.19
C VAL A 147 -5.72 13.93 3.11
N ARG A 148 -5.57 13.78 4.42
CA ARG A 148 -6.64 13.94 5.43
C ARG A 148 -6.09 14.60 6.68
N GLU A 149 -6.87 15.47 7.27
CA GLU A 149 -6.58 16.02 8.60
C GLU A 149 -6.85 14.97 9.67
N LEU A 150 -5.96 14.86 10.65
CA LEU A 150 -6.07 13.94 11.78
C LEU A 150 -6.34 14.71 13.07
N ALA A 151 -7.47 14.42 13.72
CA ALA A 151 -7.79 14.94 15.05
C ALA A 151 -6.93 14.27 16.14
N GLN A 152 -6.67 12.98 15.98
CA GLN A 152 -5.80 12.20 16.87
C GLN A 152 -5.33 10.91 16.18
N ALA A 153 -4.25 10.33 16.70
CA ALA A 153 -3.77 9.00 16.33
C ALA A 153 -3.57 8.12 17.58
N VAL A 154 -4.08 6.90 17.52
CA VAL A 154 -3.83 5.85 18.51
C VAL A 154 -2.97 4.78 17.86
N ILE A 155 -1.78 4.53 18.43
CA ILE A 155 -0.82 3.57 17.89
C ILE A 155 -0.91 2.27 18.67
N VAL A 156 -1.19 1.18 17.97
CA VAL A 156 -1.31 -0.16 18.55
C VAL A 156 -0.19 -1.05 18.00
N GLY A 157 0.70 -1.50 18.85
CA GLY A 157 1.83 -2.35 18.47
C GLY A 157 2.15 -3.40 19.52
N ARG A 158 2.71 -4.52 19.09
CA ARG A 158 3.18 -5.60 20.00
C ARG A 158 4.37 -5.15 20.86
N ASP A 159 5.22 -4.31 20.30
CA ASP A 159 6.34 -3.66 21.01
C ASP A 159 5.88 -2.28 21.49
N PRO A 160 5.71 -2.08 22.81
CA PRO A 160 5.26 -0.81 23.35
C PRO A 160 6.28 0.32 23.15
N VAL A 161 7.58 0.00 23.08
CA VAL A 161 8.62 1.00 22.84
C VAL A 161 8.55 1.51 21.41
N ALA A 162 8.43 0.63 20.43
CA ALA A 162 8.27 1.02 19.03
C ALA A 162 6.96 1.79 18.81
N ALA A 163 5.86 1.36 19.42
CA ALA A 163 4.58 2.08 19.36
C ALA A 163 4.68 3.48 20.01
N GLY A 164 5.39 3.60 21.13
CA GLY A 164 5.66 4.89 21.79
C GLY A 164 6.42 5.86 20.88
N LYS A 165 7.50 5.38 20.23
CA LYS A 165 8.28 6.19 19.27
C LYS A 165 7.43 6.69 18.09
N LEU A 166 6.56 5.85 17.54
CA LEU A 166 5.66 6.28 16.47
C LEU A 166 4.62 7.30 16.96
N ALA A 167 4.10 7.14 18.18
CA ALA A 167 3.23 8.14 18.79
C ALA A 167 3.97 9.48 19.01
N GLU A 168 5.23 9.48 19.42
CA GLU A 168 6.08 10.67 19.50
C GLU A 168 6.28 11.32 18.13
N ARG A 169 6.55 10.51 17.09
CA ARG A 169 6.63 11.01 15.72
C ARG A 169 5.35 11.69 15.28
N ALA A 170 4.18 11.10 15.58
CA ALA A 170 2.88 11.70 15.26
C ALA A 170 2.72 13.07 15.95
N ARG A 171 3.08 13.17 17.23
CA ARG A 171 3.04 14.45 17.97
C ARG A 171 4.00 15.49 17.39
N ALA A 172 5.21 15.09 17.01
CA ALA A 172 6.18 15.96 16.34
C ALA A 172 5.68 16.47 14.98
N LEU A 173 4.80 15.70 14.33
CA LEU A 173 4.10 16.10 13.11
C LEU A 173 2.82 16.92 13.37
N GLY A 174 2.52 17.29 14.60
CA GLY A 174 1.36 18.10 14.99
C GLY A 174 0.06 17.32 15.17
N VAL A 175 0.12 15.97 15.23
CA VAL A 175 -1.05 15.12 15.49
C VAL A 175 -1.06 14.68 16.95
N PRO A 176 -2.09 15.00 17.76
CA PRO A 176 -2.25 14.44 19.10
C PRO A 176 -2.21 12.91 19.02
N ALA A 177 -1.32 12.26 19.78
CA ALA A 177 -1.16 10.82 19.67
C ALA A 177 -0.81 10.16 21.00
N ARG A 178 -1.25 8.89 21.15
CA ARG A 178 -0.94 8.00 22.25
C ARG A 178 -0.79 6.56 21.75
N THR A 179 -0.25 5.71 22.58
CA THR A 179 -0.38 4.25 22.42
C THR A 179 -1.75 3.79 22.88
N GLY A 180 -2.20 2.64 22.39
CA GLY A 180 -3.51 2.10 22.70
C GLY A 180 -3.57 0.58 22.58
N THR A 181 -4.78 0.08 22.51
CA THR A 181 -5.15 -1.34 22.46
C THR A 181 -6.06 -1.62 21.25
N PRO A 182 -6.26 -2.88 20.86
CA PRO A 182 -7.21 -3.22 19.79
C PRO A 182 -8.63 -2.71 20.01
N ALA A 183 -9.06 -2.50 21.26
CA ALA A 183 -10.39 -1.97 21.57
C ALA A 183 -10.57 -0.49 21.15
N ASP A 184 -9.50 0.24 20.91
CA ASP A 184 -9.54 1.65 20.48
C ASP A 184 -10.15 1.83 19.08
N VAL A 185 -10.39 0.75 18.32
CA VAL A 185 -11.16 0.80 17.06
C VAL A 185 -12.60 1.28 17.27
N VAL A 186 -13.12 1.19 18.50
CA VAL A 186 -14.40 1.80 18.86
C VAL A 186 -14.32 3.31 18.66
N GLY A 187 -15.16 3.79 17.74
CA GLY A 187 -15.23 5.21 17.42
C GLY A 187 -14.06 5.73 16.57
N ALA A 188 -13.20 4.89 16.01
CA ALA A 188 -12.27 5.28 14.98
C ALA A 188 -13.01 5.65 13.68
N ASP A 189 -12.52 6.68 13.00
CA ASP A 189 -12.98 7.05 11.66
C ASP A 189 -12.14 6.36 10.59
N LEU A 190 -10.88 6.07 10.94
CA LEU A 190 -9.89 5.43 10.09
C LEU A 190 -9.10 4.41 10.90
N VAL A 191 -8.99 3.19 10.38
CA VAL A 191 -8.14 2.12 10.91
C VAL A 191 -7.14 1.72 9.85
N LEU A 192 -5.84 1.75 10.18
CA LEU A 192 -4.76 1.29 9.30
C LEU A 192 -4.11 0.04 9.91
N CYS A 193 -4.01 -1.01 9.13
CA CYS A 193 -3.35 -2.26 9.49
C CYS A 193 -2.05 -2.38 8.67
N CYS A 194 -0.89 -2.20 9.34
CA CYS A 194 0.44 -2.20 8.76
C CYS A 194 1.34 -3.19 9.51
N THR A 195 0.87 -4.44 9.65
CA THR A 195 1.52 -5.45 10.49
C THR A 195 1.97 -6.68 9.70
N THR A 196 2.66 -7.57 10.35
CA THR A 196 2.97 -8.92 9.87
C THR A 196 2.13 -9.97 10.58
N ALA A 197 0.92 -9.59 11.02
CA ALA A 197 0.02 -10.51 11.71
C ALA A 197 -0.50 -11.60 10.76
N ARG A 198 -0.70 -12.78 11.30
CA ARG A 198 -1.33 -13.89 10.59
C ARG A 198 -2.78 -14.11 11.05
N GLU A 199 -3.16 -13.47 12.14
CA GLU A 199 -4.47 -13.53 12.78
C GLU A 199 -5.07 -12.14 12.91
N PRO A 200 -6.40 -11.99 12.96
CA PRO A 200 -7.08 -10.71 13.07
C PRO A 200 -6.58 -9.85 14.23
N LEU A 201 -6.41 -8.57 13.99
CA LEU A 201 -5.87 -7.61 14.96
C LEU A 201 -6.90 -7.11 15.97
N PHE A 202 -8.18 -7.14 15.61
CA PHE A 202 -9.29 -6.63 16.41
C PHE A 202 -10.61 -7.30 16.03
N ASP A 203 -11.62 -7.13 16.88
CA ASP A 203 -12.99 -7.55 16.59
C ASP A 203 -13.63 -6.55 15.60
N GLY A 204 -13.87 -7.01 14.38
CA GLY A 204 -14.46 -6.20 13.32
C GLY A 204 -15.89 -5.72 13.59
N ARG A 205 -16.59 -6.31 14.55
CA ARG A 205 -17.93 -5.84 15.00
C ARG A 205 -17.84 -4.47 15.67
N LEU A 206 -16.68 -4.11 16.21
CA LEU A 206 -16.43 -2.84 16.89
C LEU A 206 -16.22 -1.66 15.93
N VAL A 207 -15.93 -1.94 14.66
CA VAL A 207 -15.72 -0.89 13.65
C VAL A 207 -17.04 -0.19 13.35
N ALA A 208 -17.06 1.12 13.47
CA ALA A 208 -18.28 1.91 13.28
C ALA A 208 -18.76 1.89 11.82
N PRO A 209 -20.06 1.98 11.56
CA PRO A 209 -20.58 2.29 10.22
C PRO A 209 -19.95 3.59 9.69
N GLY A 210 -19.56 3.60 8.41
CA GLY A 210 -18.90 4.75 7.78
C GLY A 210 -17.43 4.93 8.11
N ALA A 211 -16.84 4.12 9.01
CA ALA A 211 -15.39 4.07 9.19
C ALA A 211 -14.71 3.40 8.00
N THR A 212 -13.48 3.81 7.72
CA THR A 212 -12.64 3.22 6.67
C THR A 212 -11.52 2.40 7.31
N VAL A 213 -11.37 1.16 6.87
CA VAL A 213 -10.26 0.27 7.25
C VAL A 213 -9.36 0.07 6.03
N VAL A 214 -8.06 0.19 6.21
CA VAL A 214 -7.05 -0.12 5.19
C VAL A 214 -6.15 -1.22 5.72
N ALA A 215 -6.06 -2.35 5.03
CA ALA A 215 -5.24 -3.50 5.41
C ALA A 215 -4.19 -3.78 4.34
N VAL A 216 -2.91 -3.60 4.70
CA VAL A 216 -1.78 -3.70 3.75
C VAL A 216 -0.72 -4.72 4.16
N GLY A 217 -0.82 -5.29 5.35
CA GLY A 217 0.28 -6.05 5.96
C GLY A 217 0.43 -7.46 5.41
N SER A 218 -0.64 -8.09 4.95
CA SER A 218 -0.60 -9.45 4.42
C SER A 218 -0.83 -9.49 2.91
N HIS A 219 -0.06 -10.33 2.23
CA HIS A 219 -0.22 -10.76 0.85
C HIS A 219 -0.07 -12.29 0.72
N GLU A 220 -0.40 -12.99 1.81
CA GLU A 220 -0.37 -14.45 1.92
C GLU A 220 -1.80 -14.96 2.08
N PRO A 221 -2.20 -16.04 1.37
CA PRO A 221 -3.58 -16.52 1.36
C PRO A 221 -4.13 -16.97 2.72
N ASP A 222 -3.24 -17.36 3.63
CA ASP A 222 -3.55 -17.90 4.96
C ASP A 222 -3.28 -16.92 6.11
N ALA A 223 -2.91 -15.67 5.80
CA ALA A 223 -2.63 -14.64 6.81
C ALA A 223 -3.54 -13.43 6.62
N ARG A 224 -4.09 -12.90 7.72
CA ARG A 224 -5.05 -11.81 7.69
C ARG A 224 -4.88 -10.83 8.86
N GLU A 225 -5.16 -9.57 8.62
CA GLU A 225 -5.19 -8.52 9.63
C GLU A 225 -6.61 -8.23 10.11
N THR A 226 -7.62 -8.55 9.29
CA THR A 226 -9.04 -8.31 9.56
C THR A 226 -9.79 -9.63 9.74
N ASP A 227 -10.86 -9.60 10.54
CA ASP A 227 -11.68 -10.76 10.79
C ASP A 227 -12.86 -10.89 9.79
N THR A 228 -13.46 -12.06 9.77
CA THR A 228 -14.63 -12.37 8.95
C THR A 228 -15.83 -11.47 9.28
N ALA A 229 -15.96 -11.02 10.52
CA ALA A 229 -17.06 -10.17 10.94
C ALA A 229 -16.99 -8.78 10.27
N LEU A 230 -15.79 -8.19 10.15
CA LEU A 230 -15.60 -6.95 9.41
C LEU A 230 -15.83 -7.15 7.92
N VAL A 231 -15.15 -8.14 7.31
CA VAL A 231 -15.19 -8.35 5.86
C VAL A 231 -16.62 -8.56 5.39
N ARG A 232 -17.41 -9.37 6.10
CA ARG A 232 -18.81 -9.68 5.76
C ARG A 232 -19.73 -8.48 5.70
N ARG A 233 -19.46 -7.45 6.52
CA ARG A 233 -20.32 -6.24 6.64
C ARG A 233 -19.76 -5.02 5.90
N ALA A 234 -18.52 -5.08 5.41
CA ALA A 234 -17.86 -3.96 4.77
C ALA A 234 -18.15 -3.90 3.26
N ALA A 235 -18.17 -2.69 2.71
CA ALA A 235 -17.96 -2.50 1.28
C ALA A 235 -16.46 -2.66 1.01
N VAL A 236 -16.09 -3.70 0.23
CA VAL A 236 -14.70 -4.09 0.02
C VAL A 236 -14.17 -3.52 -1.29
N TYR A 237 -13.03 -2.86 -1.22
CA TYR A 237 -12.30 -2.33 -2.37
C TYR A 237 -10.88 -2.92 -2.40
N VAL A 238 -10.36 -3.15 -3.61
CA VAL A 238 -9.05 -3.77 -3.83
C VAL A 238 -8.30 -3.06 -4.95
N GLU A 239 -7.02 -3.36 -5.12
CA GLU A 239 -6.23 -2.87 -6.27
C GLU A 239 -6.64 -3.58 -7.56
N SER A 240 -6.75 -4.91 -7.51
CA SER A 240 -7.19 -5.83 -8.55
C SER A 240 -7.96 -6.99 -7.92
N ARG A 241 -9.08 -7.36 -8.53
CA ARG A 241 -9.88 -8.52 -8.09
C ARG A 241 -9.09 -9.82 -8.22
N ALA A 242 -8.41 -10.00 -9.36
CA ALA A 242 -7.61 -11.18 -9.62
C ALA A 242 -6.46 -11.34 -8.61
N ALA A 243 -5.76 -10.26 -8.28
CA ALA A 243 -4.70 -10.28 -7.28
C ALA A 243 -5.25 -10.55 -5.87
N ALA A 244 -6.33 -9.88 -5.48
CA ALA A 244 -6.94 -10.05 -4.18
C ALA A 244 -7.48 -11.47 -3.94
N LEU A 245 -8.16 -12.07 -4.94
CA LEU A 245 -8.68 -13.43 -4.89
C LEU A 245 -7.59 -14.52 -5.01
N ARG A 246 -6.32 -14.14 -5.16
CA ARG A 246 -5.17 -15.04 -5.16
C ARG A 246 -4.32 -14.94 -3.89
N GLU A 247 -4.20 -13.73 -3.34
CA GLU A 247 -3.16 -13.40 -2.36
C GLU A 247 -3.71 -12.82 -1.04
N ALA A 248 -4.95 -12.30 -1.02
CA ALA A 248 -5.47 -11.61 0.15
C ALA A 248 -6.15 -12.57 1.13
N GLY A 249 -5.43 -13.07 2.12
CA GLY A 249 -6.00 -13.91 3.17
C GLY A 249 -7.15 -13.25 3.94
N ASP A 250 -7.16 -11.91 4.03
CA ASP A 250 -8.29 -11.14 4.57
C ASP A 250 -9.62 -11.41 3.82
N LEU A 251 -9.57 -11.83 2.55
CA LEU A 251 -10.75 -12.17 1.75
C LEU A 251 -10.89 -13.66 1.53
N LEU A 252 -9.79 -14.36 1.28
CA LEU A 252 -9.77 -15.80 0.98
C LEU A 252 -10.22 -16.64 2.15
N VAL A 253 -9.83 -16.29 3.37
CA VAL A 253 -10.27 -17.02 4.58
C VAL A 253 -11.77 -16.87 4.81
N PRO A 254 -12.38 -15.66 4.81
CA PRO A 254 -13.85 -15.52 4.87
C PRO A 254 -14.60 -16.20 3.72
N GLU A 255 -14.03 -16.26 2.52
CA GLU A 255 -14.62 -16.98 1.39
C GLU A 255 -14.60 -18.48 1.63
N ALA A 256 -13.48 -19.04 2.08
CA ALA A 256 -13.36 -20.45 2.44
C ALA A 256 -14.27 -20.85 3.61
N GLU A 257 -14.55 -19.92 4.53
CA GLU A 257 -15.54 -20.09 5.61
C GLU A 257 -16.99 -20.02 5.10
N GLY A 258 -17.24 -19.70 3.83
CA GLY A 258 -18.56 -19.48 3.25
C GLY A 258 -19.27 -18.22 3.77
N ALA A 259 -18.53 -17.31 4.38
CA ALA A 259 -19.08 -16.08 4.95
C ALA A 259 -19.29 -14.97 3.90
N ILE A 260 -18.54 -15.02 2.80
CA ILE A 260 -18.67 -14.15 1.63
C ILE A 260 -18.59 -15.01 0.36
N GLY A 261 -19.06 -14.45 -0.77
CA GLY A 261 -18.94 -15.07 -2.09
C GLY A 261 -18.02 -14.26 -3.02
N PRO A 262 -17.71 -14.78 -4.21
CA PRO A 262 -16.78 -14.15 -5.17
C PRO A 262 -17.24 -12.75 -5.64
N GLY A 263 -18.52 -12.44 -5.52
CA GLY A 263 -19.09 -11.12 -5.84
C GLY A 263 -19.01 -10.09 -4.71
N HIS A 264 -18.38 -10.42 -3.57
CA HIS A 264 -18.35 -9.55 -2.39
C HIS A 264 -17.50 -8.28 -2.57
N ILE A 265 -16.48 -8.32 -3.45
CA ILE A 265 -15.67 -7.14 -3.76
C ILE A 265 -16.53 -6.09 -4.47
N SER A 266 -16.74 -4.95 -3.82
CA SER A 266 -17.56 -3.85 -4.32
C SER A 266 -16.93 -3.16 -5.53
N GLY A 267 -15.61 -2.89 -5.49
CA GLY A 267 -14.93 -2.19 -6.58
C GLY A 267 -13.41 -2.27 -6.49
N THR A 268 -12.75 -1.65 -7.46
CA THR A 268 -11.30 -1.52 -7.50
C THR A 268 -10.86 -0.07 -7.27
N LEU A 269 -9.57 0.13 -6.94
CA LEU A 269 -8.98 1.46 -6.85
C LEU A 269 -9.11 2.21 -8.18
N ALA A 270 -8.98 1.51 -9.32
CA ALA A 270 -9.18 2.09 -10.64
C ALA A 270 -10.63 2.57 -10.85
N ASP A 271 -11.64 1.83 -10.36
CA ASP A 271 -13.04 2.24 -10.44
C ASP A 271 -13.30 3.53 -9.65
N LEU A 272 -12.72 3.63 -8.45
CA LEU A 272 -12.81 4.83 -7.61
C LEU A 272 -12.16 6.04 -8.27
N VAL A 273 -10.92 5.89 -8.76
CA VAL A 273 -10.12 6.98 -9.34
C VAL A 273 -10.69 7.50 -10.66
N THR A 274 -11.27 6.61 -11.46
CA THR A 274 -11.87 6.97 -12.76
C THR A 274 -13.35 7.38 -12.67
N GLY A 275 -13.94 7.30 -11.47
CA GLY A 275 -15.35 7.63 -11.26
C GLY A 275 -16.33 6.61 -11.87
N ARG A 276 -15.87 5.43 -12.28
CA ARG A 276 -16.74 4.33 -12.75
C ARG A 276 -17.64 3.80 -11.64
N MET A 277 -17.21 3.94 -10.40
CA MET A 277 -18.05 3.73 -9.24
C MET A 277 -18.07 4.98 -8.37
N PRO A 278 -19.26 5.40 -7.88
CA PRO A 278 -19.29 6.45 -6.88
C PRO A 278 -18.54 5.99 -5.65
N ALA A 279 -17.82 6.93 -5.01
CA ALA A 279 -17.24 6.67 -3.71
C ALA A 279 -18.31 6.14 -2.77
N ALA A 280 -18.04 5.02 -2.20
CA ALA A 280 -18.74 4.29 -1.18
C ALA A 280 -20.24 4.54 -1.02
N GLY A 281 -20.93 3.45 -0.94
CA GLY A 281 -22.31 3.39 -0.50
C GLY A 281 -22.58 4.14 0.82
N PRO A 282 -23.81 4.13 1.27
CA PRO A 282 -24.27 4.94 2.40
C PRO A 282 -23.43 4.68 3.65
N PRO A 283 -23.38 5.64 4.59
CA PRO A 283 -22.64 5.52 5.86
C PRO A 283 -23.14 4.39 6.78
N SER A 284 -23.89 3.44 6.25
CA SER A 284 -24.50 2.31 6.93
C SER A 284 -23.57 1.10 7.11
N CYS A 285 -22.43 1.06 6.42
CA CYS A 285 -21.45 -0.02 6.57
C CYS A 285 -20.01 0.52 6.61
N PRO A 286 -19.06 -0.20 7.22
CA PRO A 286 -17.64 0.10 7.10
C PRO A 286 -17.17 -0.06 5.65
N GLN A 287 -16.07 0.61 5.31
CA GLN A 287 -15.36 0.42 4.07
C GLN A 287 -14.04 -0.28 4.36
N LEU A 288 -13.68 -1.26 3.55
CA LEU A 288 -12.41 -1.96 3.65
C LEU A 288 -11.65 -1.81 2.33
N PHE A 289 -10.49 -1.18 2.37
CA PHE A 289 -9.53 -1.24 1.28
C PHE A 289 -8.46 -2.29 1.61
N LYS A 290 -8.42 -3.36 0.83
CA LYS A 290 -7.38 -4.40 0.95
C LYS A 290 -6.36 -4.25 -0.16
N SER A 291 -5.10 -4.04 0.22
CA SER A 291 -3.94 -3.97 -0.67
C SER A 291 -3.06 -5.21 -0.49
N VAL A 292 -2.58 -5.75 -1.60
CA VAL A 292 -1.55 -6.79 -1.65
C VAL A 292 -0.26 -6.28 -2.33
N GLY A 293 -0.33 -5.08 -2.91
CA GLY A 293 0.75 -4.41 -3.63
C GLY A 293 1.00 -4.99 -5.02
N MET A 294 1.04 -4.12 -6.02
CA MET A 294 1.16 -4.53 -7.41
C MET A 294 2.37 -3.87 -8.09
N ALA A 295 2.89 -4.52 -9.14
CA ALA A 295 4.08 -4.06 -9.86
C ALA A 295 3.86 -2.72 -10.60
N TRP A 296 2.63 -2.42 -11.06
CA TRP A 296 2.31 -1.17 -11.72
C TRP A 296 2.46 0.05 -10.79
N GLU A 297 2.29 -0.14 -9.49
CA GLU A 297 2.45 0.91 -8.48
C GLU A 297 3.92 1.32 -8.36
N ASP A 298 4.81 0.33 -8.35
CA ASP A 298 6.25 0.57 -8.36
C ASP A 298 6.65 1.31 -9.65
N LEU A 299 6.11 0.91 -10.80
CA LEU A 299 6.38 1.56 -12.09
C LEU A 299 5.91 3.01 -12.09
N ALA A 300 4.67 3.28 -11.67
CA ALA A 300 4.09 4.62 -11.66
C ALA A 300 4.93 5.59 -10.82
N VAL A 301 5.30 5.15 -9.61
CA VAL A 301 6.09 5.99 -8.69
C VAL A 301 7.54 6.13 -9.17
N ALA A 302 8.17 5.07 -9.69
CA ALA A 302 9.53 5.13 -10.24
C ALA A 302 9.62 6.06 -11.46
N VAL A 303 8.61 6.07 -12.34
CA VAL A 303 8.53 7.01 -13.47
C VAL A 303 8.42 8.45 -12.98
N ALA A 304 7.60 8.70 -11.96
CA ALA A 304 7.47 10.04 -11.37
C ALA A 304 8.78 10.49 -10.71
N MET A 305 9.46 9.61 -9.98
CA MET A 305 10.79 9.86 -9.40
C MET A 305 11.83 10.19 -10.48
N TYR A 306 11.88 9.38 -11.55
CA TYR A 306 12.81 9.59 -12.65
C TYR A 306 12.61 10.96 -13.30
N ARG A 307 11.36 11.36 -13.52
CA ARG A 307 11.02 12.68 -14.06
C ARG A 307 11.38 13.82 -13.10
N ALA A 308 11.13 13.65 -11.82
CA ALA A 308 11.52 14.63 -10.79
C ALA A 308 13.04 14.84 -10.73
N ALA A 309 13.82 13.79 -10.99
CA ALA A 309 15.27 13.84 -11.10
C ALA A 309 15.79 14.43 -12.45
N GLY A 310 14.91 14.97 -13.30
CA GLY A 310 15.25 15.54 -14.62
C GLY A 310 15.39 14.51 -15.74
N GLY A 311 14.97 13.28 -15.50
CA GLY A 311 14.99 12.21 -16.50
C GLY A 311 13.95 12.42 -17.61
N THR A 312 14.34 12.11 -18.84
CA THR A 312 13.46 12.18 -20.02
C THR A 312 13.46 10.85 -20.76
N THR A 313 12.33 10.51 -21.39
CA THR A 313 12.33 9.39 -22.35
C THR A 313 13.21 9.72 -23.55
N ALA A 314 13.78 8.70 -24.16
CA ALA A 314 14.53 8.83 -25.42
C ALA A 314 13.57 9.17 -26.59
N ARG A 315 12.82 10.27 -26.50
CA ARG A 315 12.16 10.90 -27.66
C ARG A 315 13.20 11.72 -28.40
N GLY A 316 13.81 11.13 -29.42
CA GLY A 316 14.77 11.84 -30.24
C GLY A 316 15.51 11.00 -31.26
N ILE A 317 15.14 9.74 -31.47
CA ILE A 317 15.59 9.01 -32.65
C ILE A 317 14.46 9.13 -33.69
N SER A 318 14.51 10.22 -34.47
CA SER A 318 13.79 10.33 -35.73
C SER A 318 14.13 9.08 -36.53
N ALA A 319 13.14 8.30 -36.91
CA ALA A 319 13.30 7.27 -37.90
C ALA A 319 13.69 7.97 -39.21
N THR A 320 14.95 7.83 -39.62
CA THR A 320 15.40 8.04 -41.01
C THR A 320 15.30 6.73 -41.73
#